data_57731c8f0565d1e451f5f62a5f7278ef
#
_entry.id   57731c8f0565d1e451f5f62a5f7278ef
#
_cell.length_a   1.000
_cell.length_b   1.000
_cell.length_c   1.000
_cell.angle_alpha   90.00
_cell.angle_beta   90.00
_cell.angle_gamma   90.00
#
_symmetry.space_group_name_H-M   'P 1'
#
loop_
_entity.id
_entity.type
_entity.pdbx_description
1 polymer ?
#
loop_
_entity_poly.entity_id
_entity_poly.type
_entity_poly.pdbx_seq_one_letter_code
_entity_poly.pdbx_strand_id
1 'polypeptide(L)'
;MFRLTFIIWLSVAFIARGEEVSFESGPQRVHLIELFTSQGCSSCPPAEAWLSKLKGEPRLWKDFVPIAFHVDYWDRLGWRDSFASREWTARQYQYSTNWKSESVYTPGFVLDGREWLGRSIPPPENTEKPGMLKLSINDRKVAVEFIANDGRTKDVDLHVATVGFDLKTKVSAGENSGRNLDQDFVVLSLTNQKMLGGKTEVALTADSRARAIAAWVTAPNQIEPIQAVGGWLR
;
A
#
# COMPACT_ATOMS: atom_id res chain seq x y z
N MET A 1 12.49 -43.18 59.47
CA MET A 1 11.43 -42.33 58.91
C MET A 1 12.11 -41.39 57.94
N PHE A 2 12.09 -41.71 56.64
CA PHE A 2 12.61 -40.84 55.58
C PHE A 2 11.43 -40.01 55.00
N ARG A 3 11.51 -38.69 55.09
CA ARG A 3 10.55 -37.77 54.46
C ARG A 3 11.00 -37.47 53.01
N LEU A 4 10.26 -37.92 52.01
CA LEU A 4 10.43 -37.55 50.61
C LEU A 4 9.82 -36.15 50.42
N THR A 5 10.63 -35.16 50.09
CA THR A 5 10.18 -33.84 49.71
C THR A 5 9.98 -33.81 48.16
N PHE A 6 8.76 -33.74 47.71
CA PHE A 6 8.44 -33.57 46.30
C PHE A 6 8.62 -32.08 45.90
N ILE A 7 9.61 -31.80 45.07
CA ILE A 7 9.79 -30.48 44.47
C ILE A 7 8.97 -30.45 43.18
N ILE A 8 7.86 -29.67 43.19
CA ILE A 8 7.05 -29.42 42.00
C ILE A 8 7.74 -28.30 41.21
N TRP A 9 8.27 -28.63 40.03
CA TRP A 9 8.75 -27.66 39.06
C TRP A 9 7.54 -27.02 38.34
N LEU A 10 7.24 -25.77 38.65
CA LEU A 10 6.26 -24.98 37.94
C LEU A 10 6.93 -24.43 36.64
N SER A 11 6.68 -25.07 35.50
CA SER A 11 7.12 -24.56 34.20
C SER A 11 6.26 -23.34 33.83
N VAL A 12 6.81 -22.15 33.98
CA VAL A 12 6.23 -20.92 33.46
C VAL A 12 6.47 -20.92 31.94
N ALA A 13 5.43 -21.22 31.17
CA ALA A 13 5.47 -21.03 29.72
C ALA A 13 5.51 -19.53 29.44
N PHE A 14 6.66 -19.03 29.00
CA PHE A 14 6.78 -17.70 28.40
C PHE A 14 6.08 -17.74 27.05
N ILE A 15 4.86 -17.19 26.98
CA ILE A 15 4.21 -16.90 25.72
C ILE A 15 4.97 -15.71 25.14
N ALA A 16 5.82 -15.95 24.15
CA ALA A 16 6.43 -14.87 23.36
C ALA A 16 5.28 -14.15 22.63
N ARG A 17 4.90 -13.00 23.15
CA ARG A 17 3.98 -12.09 22.47
C ARG A 17 4.76 -11.48 21.30
N GLY A 18 4.36 -11.77 20.07
CA GLY A 18 4.92 -11.11 18.89
C GLY A 18 4.87 -9.59 19.12
N GLU A 19 5.94 -8.89 18.72
CA GLU A 19 6.01 -7.42 18.86
C GLU A 19 4.93 -6.80 17.97
N GLU A 20 3.97 -6.10 18.56
CA GLU A 20 2.92 -5.41 17.85
C GLU A 20 3.52 -4.19 17.13
N VAL A 21 3.35 -4.12 15.82
CA VAL A 21 3.77 -2.98 15.00
C VAL A 21 2.56 -2.11 14.72
N SER A 22 2.66 -0.80 14.99
CA SER A 22 1.56 0.12 14.75
C SER A 22 1.99 1.31 13.89
N PHE A 23 1.06 1.82 13.08
CA PHE A 23 1.21 3.00 12.25
C PHE A 23 -0.02 3.91 12.41
N GLU A 24 0.21 5.22 12.36
CA GLU A 24 -0.83 6.23 12.52
C GLU A 24 -0.58 7.40 11.57
N SER A 25 -1.62 7.85 10.86
CA SER A 25 -1.53 8.97 9.91
C SER A 25 -1.41 10.34 10.56
N GLY A 26 -1.82 10.47 11.84
CA GLY A 26 -2.15 11.78 12.40
C GLY A 26 -3.48 12.34 11.84
N PRO A 27 -3.89 13.54 12.27
CA PRO A 27 -5.16 14.14 11.85
C PRO A 27 -5.13 14.81 10.48
N GLN A 28 -3.94 15.27 10.02
CA GLN A 28 -3.76 15.86 8.69
C GLN A 28 -3.85 14.79 7.62
N ARG A 29 -4.29 15.20 6.41
CA ARG A 29 -4.30 14.28 5.28
C ARG A 29 -2.88 13.83 4.94
N VAL A 30 -2.67 12.54 4.88
CA VAL A 30 -1.53 11.91 4.24
C VAL A 30 -1.89 11.61 2.80
N HIS A 31 -1.10 12.10 1.85
CA HIS A 31 -1.36 11.95 0.42
C HIS A 31 -1.13 10.52 -0.03
N LEU A 32 -2.01 9.97 -0.86
CA LEU A 32 -1.77 8.72 -1.57
C LEU A 32 -1.24 9.02 -2.96
N ILE A 33 -0.03 8.53 -3.27
CA ILE A 33 0.58 8.61 -4.61
C ILE A 33 0.50 7.22 -5.23
N GLU A 34 -0.22 7.10 -6.33
CA GLU A 34 -0.33 5.86 -7.09
C GLU A 34 0.37 6.02 -8.43
N LEU A 35 1.22 5.05 -8.78
CA LEU A 35 1.81 4.92 -10.11
C LEU A 35 1.22 3.70 -10.80
N PHE A 36 0.60 3.88 -11.96
CA PHE A 36 0.25 2.79 -12.86
C PHE A 36 1.39 2.59 -13.86
N THR A 37 1.98 1.40 -13.85
CA THR A 37 3.20 1.05 -14.58
C THR A 37 3.17 -0.36 -15.15
N SER A 38 4.17 -0.77 -15.90
CA SER A 38 4.40 -2.14 -16.34
C SER A 38 5.84 -2.37 -16.76
N GLN A 39 6.37 -3.55 -16.49
CA GLN A 39 7.67 -3.99 -17.01
C GLN A 39 7.71 -4.03 -18.55
N GLY A 40 6.54 -4.17 -19.21
CA GLY A 40 6.41 -4.16 -20.66
C GLY A 40 6.45 -2.77 -21.31
N CYS A 41 6.33 -1.71 -20.53
CA CYS A 41 6.23 -0.32 -21.00
C CYS A 41 7.60 0.35 -21.03
N SER A 42 8.10 0.75 -22.18
CA SER A 42 9.47 1.33 -22.34
C SER A 42 9.59 2.75 -21.76
N SER A 43 8.52 3.49 -21.63
CA SER A 43 8.45 4.82 -21.04
C SER A 43 8.28 4.80 -19.50
N CYS A 44 8.02 3.63 -18.90
CA CYS A 44 7.75 3.50 -17.46
C CYS A 44 9.00 3.60 -16.55
N PRO A 45 10.19 3.07 -16.90
CA PRO A 45 11.33 3.05 -16.00
C PRO A 45 11.76 4.40 -15.43
N PRO A 46 11.70 5.55 -16.16
CA PRO A 46 11.98 6.85 -15.56
C PRO A 46 10.99 7.27 -14.45
N ALA A 47 9.72 6.85 -14.56
CA ALA A 47 8.70 7.11 -13.55
C ALA A 47 8.90 6.23 -12.31
N GLU A 48 9.23 4.95 -12.51
CA GLU A 48 9.60 4.02 -11.44
C GLU A 48 10.85 4.51 -10.69
N ALA A 49 11.89 4.94 -11.42
CA ALA A 49 13.09 5.51 -10.82
C ALA A 49 12.83 6.79 -10.02
N TRP A 50 11.87 7.61 -10.45
CA TRP A 50 11.44 8.78 -9.67
C TRP A 50 10.73 8.33 -8.38
N LEU A 51 9.81 7.37 -8.45
CA LEU A 51 9.11 6.83 -7.29
C LEU A 51 10.10 6.21 -6.29
N SER A 52 11.08 5.44 -6.78
CA SER A 52 12.13 4.80 -5.96
C SER A 52 12.94 5.79 -5.12
N LYS A 53 13.16 7.01 -5.60
CA LYS A 53 13.86 8.06 -4.83
C LYS A 53 13.11 8.45 -3.56
N LEU A 54 11.81 8.25 -3.52
CA LEU A 54 10.99 8.55 -2.34
C LEU A 54 11.33 7.67 -1.13
N LYS A 55 12.05 6.55 -1.31
CA LYS A 55 12.57 5.75 -0.19
C LYS A 55 13.44 6.55 0.77
N GLY A 56 14.21 7.51 0.25
CA GLY A 56 15.10 8.37 1.03
C GLY A 56 14.46 9.69 1.50
N GLU A 57 13.20 9.92 1.19
CA GLU A 57 12.52 11.17 1.55
C GLU A 57 12.09 11.15 3.03
N PRO A 58 12.51 12.11 3.86
CA PRO A 58 12.17 12.14 5.29
C PRO A 58 10.67 12.23 5.60
N ARG A 59 9.87 12.63 4.61
CA ARG A 59 8.41 12.76 4.70
C ARG A 59 7.66 11.48 4.31
N LEU A 60 8.38 10.44 3.83
CA LEU A 60 7.79 9.14 3.49
C LEU A 60 7.03 8.58 4.69
N TRP A 61 5.83 8.06 4.47
CA TRP A 61 4.88 7.55 5.45
C TRP A 61 4.30 8.59 6.43
N LYS A 62 4.79 9.83 6.41
CA LYS A 62 4.29 10.92 7.24
C LYS A 62 3.34 11.82 6.47
N ASP A 63 3.81 12.31 5.30
CA ASP A 63 3.07 13.26 4.48
C ASP A 63 2.48 12.59 3.25
N PHE A 64 3.06 11.47 2.81
CA PHE A 64 2.58 10.71 1.66
C PHE A 64 2.92 9.22 1.74
N VAL A 65 2.09 8.43 1.07
CA VAL A 65 2.19 6.97 0.91
C VAL A 65 2.25 6.67 -0.59
N PRO A 66 3.43 6.30 -1.13
CA PRO A 66 3.56 5.91 -2.54
C PRO A 66 3.33 4.42 -2.71
N ILE A 67 2.65 4.05 -3.80
CA ILE A 67 2.43 2.67 -4.24
C ILE A 67 2.46 2.58 -5.76
N ALA A 68 2.89 1.44 -6.30
CA ALA A 68 2.94 1.16 -7.74
C ALA A 68 2.07 -0.04 -8.10
N PHE A 69 1.14 0.16 -9.00
CA PHE A 69 0.27 -0.87 -9.56
C PHE A 69 0.77 -1.27 -10.95
N HIS A 70 1.13 -2.53 -11.14
CA HIS A 70 1.55 -3.06 -12.42
C HIS A 70 0.34 -3.54 -13.22
N VAL A 71 0.05 -2.88 -14.34
CA VAL A 71 -1.09 -3.21 -15.21
C VAL A 71 -0.75 -4.32 -16.19
N ASP A 72 -1.73 -5.15 -16.57
CA ASP A 72 -1.52 -6.35 -17.37
C ASP A 72 -1.73 -6.15 -18.90
N TYR A 73 -2.20 -5.00 -19.35
CA TYR A 73 -2.49 -4.81 -20.78
C TYR A 73 -1.24 -4.70 -21.67
N TRP A 74 -0.04 -4.60 -21.08
CA TRP A 74 1.23 -4.68 -21.80
C TRP A 74 1.71 -6.11 -22.04
N ASP A 75 1.21 -7.11 -21.29
CA ASP A 75 1.63 -8.51 -21.36
C ASP A 75 1.46 -9.11 -22.78
N ARG A 76 0.51 -8.57 -23.55
CA ARG A 76 0.26 -8.95 -24.95
C ARG A 76 1.44 -8.70 -25.89
N LEU A 77 2.44 -7.91 -25.48
CA LEU A 77 3.66 -7.63 -26.26
C LEU A 77 4.78 -8.64 -26.05
N GLY A 78 4.47 -9.80 -25.46
CA GLY A 78 5.37 -10.94 -25.34
C GLY A 78 6.18 -11.01 -24.05
N TRP A 79 5.99 -10.06 -23.12
CA TRP A 79 6.55 -10.12 -21.78
C TRP A 79 5.42 -10.10 -20.75
N ARG A 80 5.34 -11.14 -19.93
CA ARG A 80 4.38 -11.18 -18.82
C ARG A 80 5.03 -10.55 -17.58
N ASP A 81 4.49 -9.42 -17.14
CA ASP A 81 4.92 -8.76 -15.93
C ASP A 81 4.50 -9.57 -14.70
N SER A 82 5.46 -9.98 -13.88
CA SER A 82 5.22 -10.85 -12.72
C SER A 82 4.46 -10.16 -11.57
N PHE A 83 4.32 -8.85 -11.62
CA PHE A 83 3.59 -8.05 -10.64
C PHE A 83 2.25 -7.54 -11.18
N ALA A 84 2.00 -7.75 -12.47
CA ALA A 84 0.77 -7.28 -13.10
C ALA A 84 -0.47 -8.07 -12.65
N SER A 85 -1.57 -7.36 -12.53
CA SER A 85 -2.87 -7.92 -12.21
C SER A 85 -4.00 -7.22 -12.97
N ARG A 86 -5.01 -7.99 -13.37
CA ARG A 86 -6.26 -7.44 -13.91
C ARG A 86 -6.97 -6.53 -12.91
N GLU A 87 -6.80 -6.78 -11.62
CA GLU A 87 -7.36 -5.95 -10.56
C GLU A 87 -6.75 -4.54 -10.59
N TRP A 88 -5.44 -4.44 -10.83
CA TRP A 88 -4.76 -3.15 -10.95
C TRP A 88 -5.17 -2.40 -12.20
N THR A 89 -5.31 -3.10 -13.31
CA THR A 89 -5.86 -2.55 -14.55
C THR A 89 -7.30 -2.06 -14.35
N ALA A 90 -8.15 -2.84 -13.66
CA ALA A 90 -9.51 -2.43 -13.35
C ALA A 90 -9.56 -1.17 -12.46
N ARG A 91 -8.64 -1.05 -11.48
CA ARG A 91 -8.52 0.16 -10.65
C ARG A 91 -8.17 1.39 -11.50
N GLN A 92 -7.26 1.26 -12.45
CA GLN A 92 -6.93 2.36 -13.38
C GLN A 92 -8.14 2.77 -14.23
N TYR A 93 -8.93 1.80 -14.72
CA TYR A 93 -10.16 2.09 -15.46
C TYR A 93 -11.23 2.78 -14.60
N GLN A 94 -11.30 2.48 -13.30
CA GLN A 94 -12.21 3.20 -12.38
C GLN A 94 -11.84 4.69 -12.31
N TYR A 95 -10.55 5.02 -12.24
CA TYR A 95 -10.09 6.41 -12.31
C TYR A 95 -10.45 7.05 -13.66
N SER A 96 -10.15 6.40 -14.78
CA SER A 96 -10.51 6.88 -16.11
C SER A 96 -12.02 7.20 -16.21
N THR A 97 -12.87 6.31 -15.69
CA THR A 97 -14.33 6.51 -15.65
C THR A 97 -14.71 7.72 -14.79
N ASN A 98 -14.14 7.88 -13.60
CA ASN A 98 -14.41 9.01 -12.71
C ASN A 98 -14.01 10.34 -13.35
N TRP A 99 -12.90 10.36 -14.06
CA TRP A 99 -12.40 11.57 -14.74
C TRP A 99 -13.08 11.82 -16.09
N LYS A 100 -13.96 10.91 -16.55
CA LYS A 100 -14.57 10.94 -17.88
C LYS A 100 -13.50 10.93 -18.98
N SER A 101 -12.40 10.24 -18.75
CA SER A 101 -11.35 10.01 -19.73
C SER A 101 -11.71 8.81 -20.61
N GLU A 102 -11.40 8.88 -21.91
CA GLU A 102 -11.65 7.78 -22.85
C GLU A 102 -10.54 6.73 -22.87
N SER A 103 -9.42 6.97 -22.17
CA SER A 103 -8.25 6.10 -22.23
C SER A 103 -7.53 6.00 -20.89
N VAL A 104 -6.77 4.90 -20.76
CA VAL A 104 -5.76 4.69 -19.73
C VAL A 104 -4.38 4.62 -20.36
N TYR A 105 -3.35 4.98 -19.64
CA TYR A 105 -1.97 4.95 -20.13
C TYR A 105 -0.96 4.66 -19.02
N THR A 106 0.26 4.29 -19.40
CA THR A 106 1.41 4.19 -18.51
C THR A 106 2.62 4.96 -19.08
N PRO A 107 3.48 5.51 -18.19
CA PRO A 107 3.27 5.61 -16.76
C PRO A 107 2.18 6.64 -16.44
N GLY A 108 1.21 6.29 -15.60
CA GLY A 108 0.16 7.17 -15.13
C GLY A 108 0.28 7.42 -13.63
N PHE A 109 0.38 8.69 -13.21
CA PHE A 109 0.37 9.05 -11.80
C PHE A 109 -0.99 9.55 -11.35
N VAL A 110 -1.36 9.16 -10.15
CA VAL A 110 -2.56 9.64 -9.45
C VAL A 110 -2.15 10.15 -8.07
N LEU A 111 -2.62 11.34 -7.72
CA LEU A 111 -2.47 11.94 -6.40
C LEU A 111 -3.86 12.15 -5.81
N ASP A 112 -4.14 11.50 -4.68
CA ASP A 112 -5.43 11.61 -3.97
C ASP A 112 -6.66 11.45 -4.88
N GLY A 113 -6.59 10.48 -5.80
CA GLY A 113 -7.68 10.19 -6.72
C GLY A 113 -7.74 11.06 -7.97
N ARG A 114 -6.82 12.00 -8.17
CA ARG A 114 -6.76 12.90 -9.34
C ARG A 114 -5.56 12.61 -10.21
N GLU A 115 -5.73 12.72 -11.51
CA GLU A 115 -4.60 12.64 -12.44
C GLU A 115 -3.52 13.66 -12.07
N TRP A 116 -2.28 13.20 -11.99
CA TRP A 116 -1.17 14.03 -11.53
C TRP A 116 -0.04 14.03 -12.54
N LEU A 117 0.09 15.11 -13.28
CA LEU A 117 1.12 15.29 -14.30
C LEU A 117 2.42 15.89 -13.74
N GLY A 118 2.36 16.48 -12.55
CA GLY A 118 3.52 17.04 -11.84
C GLY A 118 4.28 15.95 -11.09
N ARG A 119 5.61 16.04 -11.08
CA ARG A 119 6.49 15.13 -10.32
C ARG A 119 7.16 15.83 -9.15
N SER A 120 6.53 16.85 -8.60
CA SER A 120 6.98 17.50 -7.37
C SER A 120 6.22 16.92 -6.19
N ILE A 121 6.93 16.50 -5.16
CA ILE A 121 6.30 16.00 -3.93
C ILE A 121 5.34 17.08 -3.39
N PRO A 122 4.09 16.72 -3.05
CA PRO A 122 3.15 17.68 -2.49
C PRO A 122 3.76 18.44 -1.30
N PRO A 123 3.45 19.74 -1.12
CA PRO A 123 3.98 20.51 0.00
C PRO A 123 3.47 19.92 1.33
N PRO A 124 4.24 20.05 2.42
CA PRO A 124 3.86 19.50 3.73
C PRO A 124 2.67 20.22 4.38
N GLU A 125 2.31 21.38 3.86
CA GLU A 125 1.25 22.23 4.42
C GLU A 125 -0.14 21.77 3.93
N ASN A 126 -0.56 20.60 4.39
CA ASN A 126 -1.93 20.16 4.16
C ASN A 126 -2.82 20.64 5.29
N THR A 127 -3.74 21.56 4.98
CA THR A 127 -4.73 22.09 5.95
C THR A 127 -5.92 21.16 6.14
N GLU A 128 -6.08 20.17 5.26
CA GLU A 128 -7.19 19.22 5.36
C GLU A 128 -6.96 18.25 6.53
N LYS A 129 -7.99 18.09 7.33
CA LYS A 129 -7.99 17.19 8.50
C LYS A 129 -9.12 16.19 8.38
N PRO A 130 -9.00 15.16 7.56
CA PRO A 130 -10.06 14.18 7.36
C PRO A 130 -10.31 13.30 8.59
N GLY A 131 -9.32 13.18 9.46
CA GLY A 131 -9.31 12.28 10.60
C GLY A 131 -8.10 11.39 10.63
N MET A 132 -8.08 10.44 11.54
CA MET A 132 -6.92 9.60 11.85
C MET A 132 -7.18 8.17 11.45
N LEU A 133 -6.28 7.59 10.66
CA LEU A 133 -6.25 6.18 10.29
C LEU A 133 -5.12 5.48 11.05
N LYS A 134 -5.46 4.41 11.78
CA LYS A 134 -4.53 3.62 12.60
C LYS A 134 -4.50 2.19 12.13
N LEU A 135 -3.32 1.60 12.12
CA LEU A 135 -3.07 0.16 11.91
C LEU A 135 -2.34 -0.40 13.12
N SER A 136 -2.79 -1.56 13.60
CA SER A 136 -2.06 -2.38 14.57
C SER A 136 -1.90 -3.77 14.00
N ILE A 137 -0.65 -4.21 13.82
CA ILE A 137 -0.29 -5.47 13.19
C ILE A 137 0.19 -6.43 14.25
N ASN A 138 -0.46 -7.57 14.34
CA ASN A 138 -0.06 -8.69 15.18
C ASN A 138 -0.03 -9.96 14.33
N ASP A 139 1.17 -10.50 14.09
CA ASP A 139 1.40 -11.57 13.12
C ASP A 139 0.91 -11.16 11.73
N ARG A 140 -0.14 -11.79 11.20
CA ARG A 140 -0.76 -11.48 9.91
C ARG A 140 -2.14 -10.83 10.00
N LYS A 141 -2.53 -10.40 11.19
CA LYS A 141 -3.78 -9.69 11.42
C LYS A 141 -3.49 -8.20 11.56
N VAL A 142 -4.26 -7.41 10.86
CA VAL A 142 -4.20 -5.95 10.92
C VAL A 142 -5.52 -5.45 11.46
N ALA A 143 -5.51 -4.97 12.69
CA ALA A 143 -6.61 -4.19 13.22
C ALA A 143 -6.53 -2.77 12.66
N VAL A 144 -7.64 -2.27 12.15
CA VAL A 144 -7.73 -0.95 11.51
C VAL A 144 -8.81 -0.13 12.18
N GLU A 145 -8.48 1.13 12.46
CA GLU A 145 -9.43 2.11 13.01
C GLU A 145 -9.32 3.43 12.24
N PHE A 146 -10.47 3.96 11.81
CA PHE A 146 -10.58 5.30 11.25
C PHE A 146 -11.52 6.16 12.12
N ILE A 147 -10.98 7.27 12.61
CA ILE A 147 -11.71 8.26 13.41
C ILE A 147 -11.73 9.56 12.60
N ALA A 148 -12.91 9.96 12.13
CA ALA A 148 -13.06 11.23 11.40
C ALA A 148 -12.77 12.43 12.30
N ASN A 149 -12.45 13.57 11.70
CA ASN A 149 -12.05 14.79 12.45
C ASN A 149 -13.14 15.32 13.40
N ASP A 150 -14.41 15.02 13.12
CA ASP A 150 -15.54 15.33 14.02
C ASP A 150 -15.66 14.36 15.21
N GLY A 151 -14.68 13.48 15.42
CA GLY A 151 -14.64 12.47 16.47
C GLY A 151 -15.60 11.30 16.26
N ARG A 152 -16.30 11.23 15.12
CA ARG A 152 -17.26 10.17 14.83
C ARG A 152 -16.60 9.05 14.05
N THR A 153 -17.06 7.84 14.29
CA THR A 153 -16.80 6.71 13.40
C THR A 153 -17.74 6.80 12.20
N LYS A 154 -17.20 6.54 11.01
CA LYS A 154 -17.95 6.56 9.74
C LYS A 154 -17.78 5.24 9.00
N ASP A 155 -18.79 4.87 8.25
CA ASP A 155 -18.67 3.79 7.29
C ASP A 155 -17.76 4.26 6.15
N VAL A 156 -16.74 3.46 5.85
CA VAL A 156 -15.77 3.70 4.78
C VAL A 156 -15.43 2.39 4.09
N ASP A 157 -14.90 2.48 2.90
CA ASP A 157 -14.24 1.33 2.27
C ASP A 157 -12.74 1.38 2.60
N LEU A 158 -12.23 0.28 3.14
CA LEU A 158 -10.85 0.09 3.53
C LEU A 158 -10.09 -0.64 2.44
N HIS A 159 -8.88 -0.19 2.18
CA HIS A 159 -7.90 -0.78 1.29
C HIS A 159 -6.60 -1.01 2.05
N VAL A 160 -6.07 -2.23 2.03
CA VAL A 160 -4.80 -2.58 2.69
C VAL A 160 -3.92 -3.32 1.69
N ALA A 161 -2.75 -2.75 1.40
CA ALA A 161 -1.78 -3.31 0.48
C ALA A 161 -0.50 -3.75 1.20
N THR A 162 0.06 -4.90 0.80
CA THR A 162 1.46 -5.23 1.07
C THR A 162 2.33 -4.70 -0.06
N VAL A 163 3.48 -4.13 0.30
CA VAL A 163 4.33 -3.39 -0.64
C VAL A 163 5.73 -3.97 -0.67
N GLY A 164 6.22 -4.26 -1.87
CA GLY A 164 7.54 -4.81 -2.15
C GLY A 164 8.56 -3.72 -2.51
N PHE A 165 9.83 -4.01 -2.19
CA PHE A 165 10.96 -3.13 -2.44
C PHE A 165 12.17 -3.90 -2.92
N ASP A 166 13.09 -3.18 -3.59
CA ASP A 166 14.36 -3.71 -4.11
C ASP A 166 14.15 -4.94 -5.01
N LEU A 167 13.00 -4.97 -5.70
CA LEU A 167 12.64 -6.07 -6.58
C LEU A 167 13.36 -5.90 -7.92
N LYS A 168 13.99 -6.99 -8.38
CA LYS A 168 14.80 -6.99 -9.60
C LYS A 168 14.22 -7.94 -10.63
N THR A 169 14.06 -7.46 -11.84
CA THR A 169 13.55 -8.26 -12.96
C THR A 169 14.44 -8.12 -14.18
N LYS A 170 14.91 -9.25 -14.72
CA LYS A 170 15.57 -9.30 -16.01
C LYS A 170 14.51 -9.55 -17.08
N VAL A 171 14.20 -8.53 -17.84
CA VAL A 171 13.18 -8.58 -18.90
C VAL A 171 13.77 -9.25 -20.14
N SER A 172 13.12 -10.31 -20.66
CA SER A 172 13.65 -11.07 -21.80
C SER A 172 12.88 -10.85 -23.11
N ALA A 173 11.74 -10.14 -23.07
CA ALA A 173 10.93 -9.87 -24.26
C ALA A 173 10.17 -8.52 -24.11
N GLY A 174 9.41 -8.11 -25.14
CA GLY A 174 8.69 -6.84 -25.16
C GLY A 174 9.60 -5.63 -25.31
N GLU A 175 9.06 -4.43 -25.06
CA GLU A 175 9.78 -3.16 -25.31
C GLU A 175 11.02 -2.94 -24.42
N ASN A 176 11.06 -3.57 -23.24
CA ASN A 176 12.20 -3.49 -22.31
C ASN A 176 13.12 -4.74 -22.41
N SER A 177 13.05 -5.50 -23.49
CA SER A 177 13.89 -6.69 -23.69
C SER A 177 15.38 -6.39 -23.47
N GLY A 178 16.06 -7.25 -22.70
CA GLY A 178 17.47 -7.13 -22.33
C GLY A 178 17.77 -6.21 -21.14
N ARG A 179 16.79 -5.49 -20.61
CA ARG A 179 16.98 -4.59 -19.45
C ARG A 179 16.85 -5.34 -18.13
N ASN A 180 17.59 -4.86 -17.13
CA ASN A 180 17.34 -5.16 -15.73
C ASN A 180 16.55 -3.98 -15.14
N LEU A 181 15.40 -4.27 -14.55
CA LEU A 181 14.54 -3.28 -13.92
C LEU A 181 14.64 -3.44 -12.40
N ASP A 182 14.84 -2.33 -11.71
CA ASP A 182 14.76 -2.23 -10.25
C ASP A 182 13.43 -1.54 -9.89
N GLN A 183 12.64 -2.17 -9.01
CA GLN A 183 11.26 -1.74 -8.72
C GLN A 183 11.02 -1.66 -7.22
N ASP A 184 10.41 -0.57 -6.81
CA ASP A 184 10.08 -0.24 -5.44
C ASP A 184 8.62 0.18 -5.33
N PHE A 185 8.08 0.12 -4.12
CA PHE A 185 6.70 0.46 -3.82
C PHE A 185 5.67 -0.41 -4.56
N VAL A 186 6.08 -1.60 -5.02
CA VAL A 186 5.23 -2.51 -5.81
C VAL A 186 4.13 -3.10 -4.93
N VAL A 187 2.88 -2.92 -5.32
CA VAL A 187 1.75 -3.58 -4.67
C VAL A 187 1.80 -5.07 -4.98
N LEU A 188 2.02 -5.88 -3.95
CA LEU A 188 2.09 -7.34 -4.03
C LEU A 188 0.74 -8.00 -3.75
N SER A 189 -0.06 -7.39 -2.86
CA SER A 189 -1.43 -7.79 -2.58
C SER A 189 -2.27 -6.58 -2.18
N LEU A 190 -3.57 -6.65 -2.41
CA LEU A 190 -4.53 -5.65 -1.97
C LEU A 190 -5.75 -6.36 -1.40
N THR A 191 -6.14 -5.99 -0.19
CA THR A 191 -7.39 -6.39 0.45
C THR A 191 -8.33 -5.21 0.46
N ASN A 192 -9.53 -5.39 -0.09
CA ASN A 192 -10.60 -4.40 -0.08
C ASN A 192 -11.71 -4.88 0.82
N GLN A 193 -12.14 -4.06 1.78
CA GLN A 193 -13.19 -4.43 2.75
C GLN A 193 -14.03 -3.23 3.16
N LYS A 194 -15.33 -3.43 3.30
CA LYS A 194 -16.21 -2.44 3.94
C LYS A 194 -15.91 -2.38 5.43
N MET A 195 -15.70 -1.18 5.94
CA MET A 195 -15.43 -0.93 7.35
C MET A 195 -16.61 -0.17 7.94
N LEU A 196 -17.50 -0.90 8.62
CA LEU A 196 -18.68 -0.35 9.27
C LEU A 196 -18.31 0.16 10.68
N GLY A 197 -18.77 1.37 11.01
CA GLY A 197 -18.47 1.97 12.31
C GLY A 197 -16.98 2.27 12.52
N GLY A 198 -16.19 2.40 11.44
CA GLY A 198 -14.81 2.87 11.48
C GLY A 198 -13.79 1.89 12.07
N LYS A 199 -14.15 0.62 12.30
CA LYS A 199 -13.22 -0.41 12.81
C LYS A 199 -13.41 -1.75 12.11
N THR A 200 -12.28 -2.43 11.86
CA THR A 200 -12.29 -3.80 11.33
C THR A 200 -10.96 -4.51 11.59
N GLU A 201 -10.90 -5.80 11.29
CA GLU A 201 -9.67 -6.58 11.23
C GLU A 201 -9.58 -7.26 9.86
N VAL A 202 -8.41 -7.22 9.24
CA VAL A 202 -8.12 -7.90 7.98
C VAL A 202 -6.91 -8.81 8.13
N ALA A 203 -6.88 -9.90 7.35
CA ALA A 203 -5.73 -10.77 7.27
C ALA A 203 -4.81 -10.31 6.13
N LEU A 204 -3.50 -10.24 6.39
CA LEU A 204 -2.50 -10.01 5.35
C LEU A 204 -2.20 -11.29 4.59
N THR A 205 -2.14 -11.17 3.27
CA THR A 205 -1.58 -12.22 2.43
C THR A 205 -0.07 -12.30 2.69
N ALA A 206 0.41 -13.51 3.01
CA ALA A 206 1.83 -13.72 3.21
C ALA A 206 2.59 -13.59 1.88
N ASP A 207 3.55 -12.68 1.83
CA ASP A 207 4.51 -12.56 0.74
C ASP A 207 5.88 -12.21 1.33
N SER A 208 6.88 -13.06 1.11
CA SER A 208 8.23 -12.86 1.65
C SER A 208 8.95 -11.64 1.05
N ARG A 209 8.42 -11.06 -0.02
CA ARG A 209 8.93 -9.85 -0.66
C ARG A 209 8.37 -8.58 -0.04
N ALA A 210 7.29 -8.68 0.74
CA ALA A 210 6.70 -7.53 1.42
C ALA A 210 7.70 -6.92 2.42
N ARG A 211 7.85 -5.59 2.35
CA ARG A 211 8.73 -4.81 3.23
C ARG A 211 7.99 -3.66 3.89
N ALA A 212 6.83 -3.30 3.37
CA ALA A 212 5.98 -2.26 3.94
C ALA A 212 4.50 -2.62 3.79
N ILE A 213 3.69 -1.90 4.53
CA ILE A 213 2.23 -1.88 4.43
C ILE A 213 1.78 -0.47 4.06
N ALA A 214 0.76 -0.40 3.22
CA ALA A 214 0.03 0.83 2.94
C ALA A 214 -1.46 0.57 3.13
N ALA A 215 -2.17 1.50 3.75
CA ALA A 215 -3.62 1.44 3.84
C ALA A 215 -4.23 2.81 3.59
N TRP A 216 -5.42 2.82 3.04
CA TRP A 216 -6.20 4.03 2.85
C TRP A 216 -7.69 3.72 2.97
N VAL A 217 -8.45 4.78 3.23
CA VAL A 217 -9.90 4.70 3.28
C VAL A 217 -10.52 5.62 2.24
N THR A 218 -11.64 5.20 1.68
CA THR A 218 -12.46 5.98 0.74
C THR A 218 -13.89 6.09 1.27
N ALA A 219 -14.67 7.03 0.76
CA ALA A 219 -16.11 7.00 0.99
C ALA A 219 -16.71 5.72 0.37
N PRO A 220 -17.82 5.20 0.88
CA PRO A 220 -18.43 3.98 0.36
C PRO A 220 -18.67 4.05 -1.14
N ASN A 221 -18.16 3.06 -1.88
CA ASN A 221 -18.24 2.95 -3.33
C ASN A 221 -17.55 4.11 -4.10
N GLN A 222 -16.67 4.86 -3.45
CA GLN A 222 -15.83 5.86 -4.11
C GLN A 222 -14.39 5.34 -4.24
N ILE A 223 -13.61 5.98 -5.14
CA ILE A 223 -12.20 5.60 -5.35
C ILE A 223 -11.22 6.64 -4.78
N GLU A 224 -11.69 7.85 -4.51
CA GLU A 224 -10.86 8.96 -4.03
C GLU A 224 -10.48 8.73 -2.55
N PRO A 225 -9.17 8.70 -2.19
CA PRO A 225 -8.72 8.52 -0.82
C PRO A 225 -9.16 9.68 0.08
N ILE A 226 -9.64 9.35 1.27
CA ILE A 226 -9.92 10.30 2.35
C ILE A 226 -8.66 10.48 3.20
N GLN A 227 -8.04 9.37 3.59
CA GLN A 227 -6.85 9.33 4.45
C GLN A 227 -6.02 8.12 4.09
N ALA A 228 -4.69 8.23 4.23
CA ALA A 228 -3.76 7.12 4.02
C ALA A 228 -2.80 6.99 5.21
N VAL A 229 -2.23 5.81 5.36
CA VAL A 229 -1.19 5.49 6.33
C VAL A 229 -0.30 4.39 5.78
N GLY A 230 0.96 4.38 6.13
CA GLY A 230 1.87 3.31 5.75
C GLY A 230 3.09 3.25 6.66
N GLY A 231 3.89 2.22 6.47
CA GLY A 231 5.12 2.05 7.23
C GLY A 231 5.88 0.78 6.86
N TRP A 232 7.12 0.71 7.33
CA TRP A 232 7.99 -0.43 7.10
C TRP A 232 7.59 -1.61 8.00
N LEU A 233 7.41 -2.79 7.41
CA LEU A 233 7.30 -4.04 8.16
C LEU A 233 8.69 -4.45 8.65
N ARG A 234 8.77 -5.00 9.86
CA ARG A 234 10.01 -5.51 10.48
C ARG A 234 10.27 -6.95 10.09
#